data_834dcd78fdff7105744367c9d9b24ce3
#
_entry.id   834dcd78fdff7105744367c9d9b24ce3
#
_cell.length_a   1.000
_cell.length_b   1.000
_cell.length_c   1.000
_cell.angle_alpha   90.00
_cell.angle_beta   90.00
_cell.angle_gamma   90.00
#
_symmetry.space_group_name_H-M   'P 1'
#
loop_
_entity.id
_entity.type
_entity.pdbx_description
1 polymer ?
#
loop_
_entity_poly.entity_id
_entity_poly.type
_entity_poly.pdbx_seq_one_letter_code
_entity_poly.pdbx_strand_id
1 'polypeptide(L)'
;MGLKNMMKSANKGIRELDAERLVDKFIELNLTPLGEVVVRTKVKVCGEVKRMTMKPRSGIPSMEIVINDGTGQVTVIFSGRRHIVGIEHGGCIAVEGVAYRERNSTVFLNPAYTLLPHAAE
;
A
#
# COMPACT_ATOMS: atom_id res chain seq x y z
N MET A 1 -4.64 -4.58 15.12
CA MET A 1 -3.33 -4.79 14.58
C MET A 1 -3.35 -5.12 13.12
N GLY A 2 -3.40 -4.08 12.32
CA GLY A 2 -3.59 -4.20 10.90
C GLY A 2 -2.52 -4.98 10.17
N LEU A 3 -1.26 -4.73 10.48
CA LEU A 3 -0.20 -5.43 9.78
C LEU A 3 -0.20 -6.92 10.06
N LYS A 4 -0.42 -7.28 11.31
CA LYS A 4 -0.51 -8.69 11.66
C LYS A 4 -1.68 -9.37 10.99
N ASN A 5 -2.82 -8.70 11.00
CA ASN A 5 -4.01 -9.26 10.37
C ASN A 5 -3.83 -9.41 8.88
N MET A 6 -3.22 -8.43 8.24
CA MET A 6 -2.94 -8.50 6.83
C MET A 6 -2.02 -9.66 6.51
N MET A 7 -0.97 -9.84 7.31
CA MET A 7 -0.05 -10.93 7.06
C MET A 7 -0.71 -12.28 7.28
N LYS A 8 -1.52 -12.42 8.30
CA LYS A 8 -2.26 -13.64 8.50
C LYS A 8 -3.17 -13.95 7.34
N SER A 9 -3.85 -12.95 6.86
CA SER A 9 -4.77 -13.11 5.76
C SER A 9 -4.06 -13.50 4.48
N ALA A 10 -2.98 -12.83 4.17
CA ALA A 10 -2.25 -13.07 2.95
C ALA A 10 -1.49 -14.38 2.96
N ASN A 11 -1.20 -14.88 4.15
CA ASN A 11 -0.31 -16.00 4.32
C ASN A 11 -0.96 -17.22 4.94
N LYS A 12 -2.21 -17.33 4.78
CA LYS A 12 -3.05 -18.35 5.37
C LYS A 12 -2.50 -19.77 5.20
N GLY A 13 -2.15 -20.37 6.32
CA GLY A 13 -1.72 -21.77 6.32
C GLY A 13 -0.44 -22.04 5.59
N ILE A 14 0.30 -21.00 5.28
CA ILE A 14 1.48 -21.20 4.50
C ILE A 14 2.68 -20.85 5.31
N ARG A 15 3.74 -21.11 5.16
CA ARG A 15 5.05 -20.69 5.57
C ARG A 15 5.04 -19.63 6.65
N GLU A 16 4.89 -20.08 7.86
CA GLU A 16 4.97 -19.19 9.00
C GLU A 16 6.28 -18.43 9.03
N LEU A 17 7.36 -19.07 8.55
CA LEU A 17 8.65 -18.40 8.48
C LEU A 17 8.60 -17.18 7.59
N ASP A 18 7.91 -17.28 6.46
CA ASP A 18 7.80 -16.15 5.57
C ASP A 18 6.96 -15.04 6.19
N ALA A 19 5.90 -15.43 6.90
CA ALA A 19 5.08 -14.45 7.59
C ALA A 19 5.88 -13.71 8.64
N GLU A 20 6.68 -14.43 9.40
CA GLU A 20 7.52 -13.81 10.43
C GLU A 20 8.51 -12.85 9.83
N ARG A 21 9.14 -13.22 8.74
CA ARG A 21 10.08 -12.33 8.08
C ARG A 21 9.41 -11.06 7.58
N LEU A 22 8.20 -11.18 7.04
CA LEU A 22 7.49 -10.01 6.55
C LEU A 22 7.11 -9.09 7.70
N VAL A 23 6.66 -9.66 8.81
CA VAL A 23 6.34 -8.86 9.97
C VAL A 23 7.57 -8.14 10.49
N ASP A 24 8.70 -8.84 10.56
CA ASP A 24 9.95 -8.22 11.01
C ASP A 24 10.34 -7.08 10.07
N LYS A 25 10.18 -7.29 8.78
CA LYS A 25 10.51 -6.25 7.82
C LYS A 25 9.61 -5.03 7.98
N PHE A 26 8.33 -5.24 8.25
CA PHE A 26 7.41 -4.13 8.49
C PHE A 26 7.85 -3.35 9.72
N ILE A 27 8.26 -4.05 10.77
CA ILE A 27 8.74 -3.40 11.98
C ILE A 27 10.00 -2.59 11.68
N GLU A 28 10.93 -3.17 10.95
CA GLU A 28 12.16 -2.48 10.57
C GLU A 28 11.88 -1.21 9.77
N LEU A 29 10.89 -1.26 8.90
CA LEU A 29 10.57 -0.11 8.07
C LEU A 29 9.78 0.95 8.82
N ASN A 30 9.41 0.67 10.07
CA ASN A 30 8.71 1.64 10.91
C ASN A 30 7.42 2.10 10.23
N LEU A 31 6.59 1.13 9.86
CA LEU A 31 5.38 1.41 9.10
C LEU A 31 4.26 1.94 9.99
N THR A 32 3.49 2.85 9.42
CA THR A 32 2.30 3.40 10.09
C THR A 32 1.08 2.64 9.58
N PRO A 33 0.19 2.19 10.48
CA PRO A 33 -1.06 1.57 10.02
C PRO A 33 -1.87 2.55 9.17
N LEU A 34 -2.49 2.03 8.11
CA LEU A 34 -3.24 2.90 7.20
C LEU A 34 -4.38 3.64 7.88
N GLY A 35 -4.96 3.05 8.91
CA GLY A 35 -6.03 3.72 9.65
C GLY A 35 -5.53 4.84 10.53
N GLU A 36 -4.22 4.99 10.68
CA GLU A 36 -3.64 6.00 11.57
C GLU A 36 -2.83 7.05 10.82
N VAL A 37 -2.93 7.09 9.51
CA VAL A 37 -2.17 8.05 8.72
C VAL A 37 -2.65 9.47 9.02
N VAL A 38 -1.70 10.35 9.33
CA VAL A 38 -1.97 11.77 9.54
C VAL A 38 -1.54 12.52 8.30
N VAL A 39 -2.49 13.27 7.71
CA VAL A 39 -2.17 14.00 6.49
C VAL A 39 -1.16 15.09 6.75
N ARG A 40 -0.42 15.44 5.71
CA ARG A 40 0.61 16.48 5.72
C ARG A 40 1.82 16.11 6.55
N THR A 41 1.95 14.81 6.86
CA THR A 41 3.13 14.29 7.56
C THR A 41 3.74 13.22 6.69
N LYS A 42 5.05 13.13 6.67
CA LYS A 42 5.72 12.07 5.92
C LYS A 42 5.58 10.77 6.68
N VAL A 43 5.02 9.78 6.02
CA VAL A 43 4.80 8.46 6.63
C VAL A 43 5.18 7.37 5.65
N LYS A 44 5.44 6.20 6.19
CA LYS A 44 5.69 5.00 5.43
C LYS A 44 4.60 3.99 5.78
N VAL A 45 3.90 3.50 4.78
CA VAL A 45 2.77 2.60 4.99
C VAL A 45 2.88 1.43 4.03
N CYS A 46 2.14 0.37 4.31
CA CYS A 46 2.03 -0.72 3.34
C CYS A 46 0.62 -1.26 3.34
N GLY A 47 0.27 -1.93 2.28
CA GLY A 47 -1.04 -2.53 2.19
C GLY A 47 -1.14 -3.46 1.00
N GLU A 48 -2.22 -4.20 0.97
CA GLU A 48 -2.53 -5.09 -0.14
C GLU A 48 -3.28 -4.29 -1.19
N VAL A 49 -2.90 -4.47 -2.45
CA VAL A 49 -3.54 -3.80 -3.57
C VAL A 49 -4.92 -4.39 -3.78
N LYS A 50 -5.95 -3.60 -3.53
CA LYS A 50 -7.33 -4.03 -3.66
C LYS A 50 -7.95 -3.61 -4.97
N ARG A 51 -7.49 -2.53 -5.57
CA ARG A 51 -8.05 -2.05 -6.81
C ARG A 51 -7.01 -1.22 -7.55
N MET A 52 -6.99 -1.36 -8.86
CA MET A 52 -6.13 -0.56 -9.72
C MET A 52 -6.99 -0.03 -10.84
N THR A 53 -7.00 1.27 -11.03
CA THR A 53 -7.84 1.92 -12.03
C THR A 53 -7.05 2.96 -12.80
N MET A 54 -7.12 2.88 -14.11
CA MET A 54 -6.56 3.93 -14.96
C MET A 54 -7.57 5.07 -15.01
N LYS A 55 -7.17 6.25 -14.57
CA LYS A 55 -8.09 7.38 -14.49
C LYS A 55 -7.34 8.67 -14.76
N PRO A 56 -7.68 9.40 -15.81
CA PRO A 56 -6.96 10.66 -16.08
C PRO A 56 -7.22 11.70 -15.00
N ARG A 57 -6.20 12.46 -14.70
CA ARG A 57 -6.29 13.58 -13.78
C ARG A 57 -5.82 14.82 -14.52
N SER A 58 -6.71 15.79 -14.69
CA SER A 58 -6.40 17.01 -15.45
C SER A 58 -5.83 16.68 -16.82
N GLY A 59 -6.41 15.68 -17.46
CA GLY A 59 -5.97 15.26 -18.79
C GLY A 59 -4.72 14.43 -18.84
N ILE A 60 -4.12 14.10 -17.70
CA ILE A 60 -2.89 13.32 -17.64
C ILE A 60 -3.25 11.90 -17.24
N PRO A 61 -2.80 10.88 -17.99
CA PRO A 61 -3.05 9.49 -17.60
C PRO A 61 -2.46 9.23 -16.22
N SER A 62 -3.22 8.57 -15.38
CA SER A 62 -2.78 8.28 -14.01
C SER A 62 -3.29 6.92 -13.61
N MET A 63 -2.52 6.24 -12.76
CA MET A 63 -2.94 4.97 -12.18
C MET A 63 -3.31 5.21 -10.74
N GLU A 64 -4.57 4.90 -10.39
CA GLU A 64 -5.04 4.99 -9.00
C GLU A 64 -5.06 3.59 -8.41
N ILE A 65 -4.42 3.44 -7.28
CA ILE A 65 -4.29 2.15 -6.61
C ILE A 65 -4.81 2.30 -5.20
N VAL A 66 -5.77 1.46 -4.84
CA VAL A 66 -6.29 1.44 -3.47
C VAL A 66 -5.59 0.31 -2.73
N ILE A 67 -4.97 0.64 -1.61
CA ILE A 67 -4.33 -0.35 -0.76
C ILE A 67 -5.01 -0.36 0.60
N ASN A 68 -5.00 -1.53 1.23
CA ASN A 68 -5.70 -1.76 2.49
C ASN A 68 -4.88 -2.70 3.35
N ASP A 69 -4.78 -2.41 4.65
CA ASP A 69 -4.02 -3.27 5.57
C ASP A 69 -4.89 -3.82 6.69
N GLY A 70 -6.20 -3.70 6.58
CA GLY A 70 -7.13 -4.16 7.61
C GLY A 70 -7.49 -3.09 8.62
N THR A 71 -6.70 -2.03 8.75
CA THR A 71 -7.02 -0.92 9.65
C THR A 71 -7.65 0.24 8.92
N GLY A 72 -7.44 0.32 7.62
CA GLY A 72 -7.96 1.39 6.79
C GLY A 72 -7.44 1.25 5.39
N GLN A 73 -7.77 2.21 4.55
CA GLN A 73 -7.30 2.19 3.18
C GLN A 73 -6.90 3.59 2.74
N VAL A 74 -6.02 3.63 1.76
CA VAL A 74 -5.60 4.89 1.14
C VAL A 74 -5.53 4.68 -0.36
N THR A 75 -5.54 5.78 -1.09
CA THR A 75 -5.38 5.77 -2.54
C THR A 75 -3.99 6.26 -2.88
N VAL A 76 -3.30 5.52 -3.72
CA VAL A 76 -1.98 5.91 -4.21
C VAL A 76 -2.15 6.25 -5.68
N ILE A 77 -1.64 7.41 -6.08
CA ILE A 77 -1.81 7.88 -7.46
C ILE A 77 -0.44 8.08 -8.08
N PHE A 78 -0.21 7.41 -9.21
CA PHE A 78 1.00 7.61 -10.02
C PHE A 78 0.60 8.36 -11.26
N SER A 79 0.92 9.64 -11.29
CA SER A 79 0.55 10.52 -12.37
C SER A 79 1.51 10.38 -13.55
N GLY A 80 0.97 10.40 -14.76
CA GLY A 80 1.79 10.28 -15.96
C GLY A 80 2.20 8.87 -16.28
N ARG A 81 1.67 7.88 -15.59
CA ARG A 81 2.00 6.48 -15.82
C ARG A 81 0.76 5.67 -16.10
N ARG A 82 0.86 4.76 -17.03
CA ARG A 82 -0.23 3.84 -17.34
C ARG A 82 0.01 2.46 -16.77
N HIS A 83 1.24 2.19 -16.37
CA HIS A 83 1.61 0.90 -15.86
C HIS A 83 2.73 1.08 -14.84
N ILE A 84 2.60 0.45 -13.70
CA ILE A 84 3.61 0.49 -12.66
C ILE A 84 4.20 -0.89 -12.54
N VAL A 85 5.46 -1.02 -12.87
CA VAL A 85 6.13 -2.31 -12.90
C VAL A 85 6.06 -2.98 -11.54
N GLY A 86 5.59 -4.21 -11.54
CA GLY A 86 5.59 -5.04 -10.34
C GLY A 86 4.40 -4.88 -9.42
N ILE A 87 3.56 -3.88 -9.62
CA ILE A 87 2.38 -3.71 -8.79
C ILE A 87 1.22 -4.45 -9.42
N GLU A 88 0.63 -5.36 -8.65
CA GLU A 88 -0.47 -6.20 -9.12
C GLU A 88 -1.56 -6.28 -8.09
N HIS A 89 -2.76 -6.53 -8.56
CA HIS A 89 -3.90 -6.75 -7.67
C HIS A 89 -3.59 -7.94 -6.76
N GLY A 90 -3.82 -7.75 -5.47
CA GLY A 90 -3.53 -8.79 -4.49
C GLY A 90 -2.11 -8.78 -3.96
N GLY A 91 -1.22 -8.06 -4.61
CA GLY A 91 0.13 -7.93 -4.10
C GLY A 91 0.20 -6.89 -2.99
N CYS A 92 1.31 -6.88 -2.28
CA CYS A 92 1.52 -5.92 -1.20
C CYS A 92 2.61 -4.94 -1.60
N ILE A 93 2.38 -3.67 -1.30
CA ILE A 93 3.38 -2.65 -1.57
C ILE A 93 3.54 -1.76 -0.34
N ALA A 94 4.73 -1.22 -0.18
CA ALA A 94 4.99 -0.19 0.81
C ALA A 94 5.20 1.12 0.07
N VAL A 95 4.62 2.19 0.59
CA VAL A 95 4.81 3.51 -0.01
C VAL A 95 5.24 4.49 1.06
N GLU A 96 6.00 5.48 0.65
CA GLU A 96 6.51 6.49 1.55
C GLU A 96 6.29 7.85 0.93
N GLY A 97 5.70 8.76 1.69
CA GLY A 97 5.46 10.10 1.20
C GLY A 97 4.57 10.86 2.15
N VAL A 98 4.07 11.98 1.67
CA VAL A 98 3.19 12.84 2.45
C VAL A 98 1.78 12.67 1.91
N ALA A 99 0.86 12.28 2.80
CA ALA A 99 -0.52 12.07 2.42
C ALA A 99 -1.30 13.37 2.50
N TYR A 100 -2.35 13.47 1.72
CA TYR A 100 -3.27 14.60 1.81
C TYR A 100 -4.70 14.08 1.64
N ARG A 101 -5.67 14.94 1.94
CA ARG A 101 -7.08 14.57 1.80
C ARG A 101 -7.58 15.07 0.47
N GLU A 102 -8.27 14.20 -0.24
CA GLU A 102 -8.95 14.58 -1.46
C GLU A 102 -10.37 14.03 -1.35
N ARG A 103 -11.32 14.91 -1.20
CA ARG A 103 -12.70 14.55 -0.90
C ARG A 103 -12.71 13.76 0.43
N ASN A 104 -13.13 12.52 0.41
CA ASN A 104 -13.16 11.73 1.63
C ASN A 104 -12.06 10.68 1.67
N SER A 105 -11.05 10.85 0.84
CA SER A 105 -9.99 9.85 0.73
C SER A 105 -8.65 10.42 1.16
N THR A 106 -7.84 9.56 1.75
CA THR A 106 -6.44 9.89 2.02
C THR A 106 -5.64 9.47 0.80
N VAL A 107 -4.82 10.35 0.26
CA VAL A 107 -4.17 10.15 -1.02
C VAL A 107 -2.67 10.38 -0.91
N PHE A 108 -1.89 9.49 -1.54
CA PHE A 108 -0.45 9.70 -1.75
C PHE A 108 -0.24 9.93 -3.25
N LEU A 109 0.34 11.06 -3.61
CA LEU A 109 0.59 11.37 -5.01
C LEU A 109 2.06 11.14 -5.32
N ASN A 110 2.31 10.23 -6.26
CA ASN A 110 3.65 9.88 -6.71
C ASN A 110 4.62 9.56 -5.57
N PRO A 111 4.22 8.71 -4.62
CA PRO A 111 5.11 8.38 -3.52
C PRO A 111 6.22 7.44 -3.98
N ALA A 112 7.27 7.35 -3.19
CA ALA A 112 8.23 6.27 -3.37
C ALA A 112 7.56 4.97 -2.99
N TYR A 113 7.88 3.88 -3.67
CA TYR A 113 7.24 2.61 -3.35
C TYR A 113 8.25 1.47 -3.40
N THR A 114 7.93 0.42 -2.65
CA THR A 114 8.72 -0.79 -2.59
C THR A 114 7.78 -1.97 -2.72
N LEU A 115 8.13 -2.91 -3.57
CA LEU A 115 7.35 -4.13 -3.70
C LEU A 115 7.69 -5.06 -2.56
N LEU A 116 6.67 -5.68 -1.99
CA LEU A 116 6.87 -6.65 -0.93
C LEU A 116 6.62 -8.05 -1.47
N PRO A 117 7.30 -9.07 -0.92
CA PRO A 117 7.10 -10.42 -1.41
C PRO A 117 5.65 -10.86 -1.22
N HIS A 118 5.18 -11.67 -2.17
CA HIS A 118 3.86 -12.27 -2.07
C HIS A 118 3.91 -13.39 -1.06
N ALA A 119 3.19 -13.24 0.03
CA ALA A 119 3.21 -14.25 1.06
C ALA A 119 2.60 -15.57 0.62
N ALA A 120 1.70 -15.51 -0.34
CA ALA A 120 1.01 -16.70 -0.84
C ALA A 120 1.82 -17.48 -1.85
N GLU A 121 2.95 -16.98 -2.26
CA GLU A 121 3.80 -17.68 -3.22
C GLU A 121 4.63 -18.81 -2.58
#